data_c6e5cceaf86dd850ff245f87fdd58771
#
_entry.id   c6e5cceaf86dd850ff245f87fdd58771
#
_cell.length_a   1.000
_cell.length_b   1.000
_cell.length_c   1.000
_cell.angle_alpha   90.00
_cell.angle_beta   90.00
_cell.angle_gamma   90.00
#
_symmetry.space_group_name_H-M   'P 1'
#
loop_
_entity.id
_entity.type
_entity.pdbx_description
1 polymer ?
#
loop_
_entity_poly.entity_id
_entity_poly.type
_entity_poly.pdbx_seq_one_letter_code
_entity_poly.pdbx_strand_id
1 'polypeptide(L)'
;MYNDVELLQLKTPVVRILDKDNDIYVKRDDLIPFSFGGNKVRIALAFIEDMKRQGKDCIVGYGNARSNLSRALANLCYSYIRRYREQGGL
;
A
#
# COMPACT_ATOMS: atom_id res chain seq x y z
N MET A 1 14.60 -10.17 6.04
CA MET A 1 13.20 -9.90 5.65
C MET A 1 13.12 -8.57 4.92
N TYR A 2 12.34 -8.50 3.88
CA TYR A 2 12.16 -7.25 3.15
C TYR A 2 11.39 -6.23 3.98
N ASN A 3 11.77 -4.97 3.83
CA ASN A 3 10.98 -3.85 4.30
C ASN A 3 9.97 -3.51 3.21
N ASP A 4 8.71 -3.81 3.43
CA ASP A 4 7.66 -3.59 2.42
C ASP A 4 7.49 -2.12 2.07
N VAL A 5 7.74 -1.21 3.01
CA VAL A 5 7.69 0.23 2.76
C VAL A 5 8.73 0.64 1.72
N GLU A 6 9.94 0.13 1.83
CA GLU A 6 11.01 0.40 0.85
C GLU A 6 10.67 -0.20 -0.50
N LEU A 7 10.17 -1.42 -0.52
CA LEU A 7 9.83 -2.10 -1.77
C LEU A 7 8.69 -1.41 -2.51
N LEU A 8 7.74 -0.85 -1.80
CA LEU A 8 6.61 -0.15 -2.39
C LEU A 8 6.94 1.29 -2.76
N GLN A 9 8.11 1.80 -2.36
CA GLN A 9 8.53 3.16 -2.70
C GLN A 9 7.45 4.18 -2.36
N LEU A 10 7.02 4.20 -1.10
CA LEU A 10 5.94 5.06 -0.66
C LEU A 10 6.31 6.55 -0.57
N LYS A 11 7.55 6.89 -0.87
CA LYS A 11 7.97 8.28 -1.02
C LYS A 11 7.42 8.84 -2.32
N THR A 12 6.42 9.67 -2.21
CA THR A 12 5.84 10.35 -3.35
C THR A 12 6.02 11.87 -3.20
N PRO A 13 6.06 12.61 -4.32
CA PRO A 13 6.28 14.05 -4.23
C PRO A 13 5.12 14.78 -3.58
N VAL A 14 5.46 15.89 -2.95
CA VAL A 14 4.49 16.88 -2.51
C VAL A 14 4.58 18.05 -3.47
N VAL A 15 3.48 18.39 -4.10
CA VAL A 15 3.41 19.45 -5.09
C VAL A 15 2.59 20.61 -4.55
N ARG A 16 3.13 21.82 -4.69
CA ARG A 16 2.39 23.02 -4.34
C ARG A 16 1.43 23.39 -5.48
N ILE A 17 0.16 23.60 -5.13
CA ILE A 17 -0.82 24.13 -6.07
C ILE A 17 -0.75 25.66 -6.00
N LEU A 18 -0.62 26.30 -7.17
CA LEU A 18 -0.60 27.74 -7.24
C LEU A 18 -2.05 28.26 -7.07
N ASP A 19 -2.30 28.80 -5.89
CA ASP A 19 -3.55 29.45 -5.56
C ASP A 19 -3.25 30.82 -4.98
N LYS A 20 -4.00 31.84 -5.40
CA LYS A 20 -3.74 33.23 -5.06
C LYS A 20 -3.82 33.51 -3.56
N ASP A 21 -4.76 32.85 -2.88
CA ASP A 21 -5.12 33.18 -1.51
C ASP A 21 -4.75 32.09 -0.50
N ASN A 22 -4.27 30.93 -0.96
CA ASN A 22 -4.06 29.78 -0.10
C ASN A 22 -2.75 29.04 -0.39
N ASP A 23 -2.13 28.51 0.65
CA ASP A 23 -1.03 27.56 0.51
C ASP A 23 -1.61 26.14 0.50
N ILE A 24 -1.65 25.53 -0.68
CA ILE A 24 -2.21 24.20 -0.87
C ILE A 24 -1.11 23.29 -1.40
N TYR A 25 -0.96 22.14 -0.75
CA TYR A 25 0.00 21.11 -1.15
C TYR A 25 -0.73 19.81 -1.38
N VAL A 26 -0.28 19.07 -2.40
CA VAL A 26 -0.85 17.75 -2.73
C VAL A 26 0.23 16.70 -2.58
N LYS A 27 -0.02 15.73 -1.73
CA LYS A 27 0.79 14.52 -1.64
C LYS A 27 0.33 13.58 -2.76
N ARG A 28 1.23 13.31 -3.70
CA ARG A 28 0.89 12.60 -4.94
C ARG A 28 0.88 11.08 -4.73
N ASP A 29 -0.07 10.57 -3.95
CA ASP A 29 -0.22 9.14 -3.73
C ASP A 29 -0.71 8.39 -4.98
N ASP A 30 -1.25 9.11 -5.95
CA ASP A 30 -1.54 8.57 -7.28
C ASP A 30 -0.28 8.06 -8.00
N LEU A 31 0.91 8.52 -7.56
CA LEU A 31 2.19 8.11 -8.15
C LEU A 31 2.83 6.92 -7.42
N ILE A 32 2.19 6.33 -6.45
CA ILE A 32 2.69 5.09 -5.83
C ILE A 32 2.73 4.01 -6.92
N PRO A 33 3.91 3.40 -7.18
CA PRO A 33 4.08 2.47 -8.30
C PRO A 33 3.64 1.05 -7.95
N PHE A 34 2.48 0.91 -7.34
CA PHE A 34 1.93 -0.38 -6.95
C PHE A 34 0.41 -0.34 -6.96
N SER A 35 -0.21 -1.38 -7.52
CA SER A 35 -1.67 -1.55 -7.53
C SER A 35 -2.43 -0.31 -8.03
N PHE A 36 -1.93 0.31 -9.09
CA PHE A 36 -2.49 1.54 -9.70
C PHE A 36 -2.43 2.77 -8.79
N GLY A 37 -1.61 2.73 -7.74
CA GLY A 37 -1.42 3.88 -6.87
C GLY A 37 -2.58 4.16 -5.94
N GLY A 38 -2.58 5.37 -5.37
CA GLY A 38 -3.64 5.85 -4.50
C GLY A 38 -3.38 5.62 -3.02
N ASN A 39 -4.14 6.32 -2.19
CA ASN A 39 -3.97 6.30 -0.75
C ASN A 39 -4.27 4.94 -0.11
N LYS A 40 -5.05 4.09 -0.77
CA LYS A 40 -5.42 2.79 -0.23
C LYS A 40 -4.25 1.82 -0.14
N VAL A 41 -3.21 2.00 -0.95
CA VAL A 41 -1.99 1.21 -0.84
C VAL A 41 -1.32 1.42 0.53
N ARG A 42 -1.26 2.66 1.02
CA ARG A 42 -0.72 2.96 2.35
C ARG A 42 -1.55 2.31 3.46
N ILE A 43 -2.86 2.41 3.36
CA ILE A 43 -3.79 1.82 4.33
C ILE A 43 -3.67 0.29 4.33
N ALA A 44 -3.67 -0.31 3.16
CA ALA A 44 -3.54 -1.76 3.02
C ALA A 44 -2.22 -2.26 3.61
N LEU A 45 -1.12 -1.55 3.36
CA LEU A 45 0.18 -1.92 3.92
C LEU A 45 0.16 -1.85 5.44
N ALA A 46 -0.47 -0.84 6.03
CA ALA A 46 -0.59 -0.72 7.48
C ALA A 46 -1.35 -1.91 8.08
N PHE A 47 -2.41 -2.37 7.43
CA PHE A 47 -3.15 -3.55 7.85
C PHE A 47 -2.28 -4.82 7.77
N ILE A 48 -1.52 -4.99 6.71
CA ILE A 48 -0.62 -6.14 6.55
C ILE A 48 0.46 -6.12 7.64
N GLU A 49 1.06 -4.97 7.92
CA GLU A 49 2.06 -4.84 8.97
C GLU A 49 1.47 -5.16 10.35
N ASP A 50 0.25 -4.71 10.62
CA ASP A 50 -0.43 -5.01 11.87
C ASP A 50 -0.75 -6.51 12.00
N MET A 51 -1.21 -7.11 10.93
CA MET A 51 -1.45 -8.56 10.87
C MET A 51 -0.19 -9.34 11.24
N LYS A 52 0.95 -8.96 10.66
CA LYS A 52 2.23 -9.61 10.92
C LYS A 52 2.66 -9.44 12.37
N ARG A 53 2.51 -8.23 12.94
CA ARG A 53 2.84 -7.98 14.35
C ARG A 53 2.02 -8.84 15.29
N GLN A 54 0.77 -9.12 14.95
CA GLN A 54 -0.12 -9.94 15.75
C GLN A 54 0.12 -11.44 15.55
N GLY A 55 1.04 -11.82 14.67
CA GLY A 55 1.29 -13.23 14.37
C GLY A 55 0.17 -13.90 13.60
N LYS A 56 -0.67 -13.13 12.92
CA LYS A 56 -1.76 -13.64 12.12
C LYS A 56 -1.29 -13.86 10.68
N ASP A 57 -1.92 -14.79 9.99
CA ASP A 57 -1.55 -15.17 8.63
C ASP A 57 -2.67 -14.97 7.61
N CYS A 58 -3.76 -14.37 8.04
CA CYS A 58 -4.93 -14.14 7.18
C CYS A 58 -5.52 -12.76 7.45
N ILE A 59 -5.95 -12.12 6.39
CA ILE A 59 -6.66 -10.85 6.48
C ILE A 59 -7.97 -10.96 5.69
N VAL A 60 -9.06 -10.46 6.27
CA VAL A 60 -10.37 -10.50 5.63
C VAL A 60 -10.75 -9.09 5.22
N GLY A 61 -11.02 -8.90 3.94
CA GLY A 61 -11.48 -7.62 3.42
C GLY A 61 -12.97 -7.66 3.09
N TYR A 62 -13.65 -6.56 3.39
CA TYR A 62 -15.05 -6.36 3.03
C TYR A 62 -15.15 -5.23 2.03
N GLY A 63 -15.97 -5.41 1.02
CA GLY A 63 -16.18 -4.38 0.01
C GLY A 63 -16.87 -4.94 -1.22
N ASN A 64 -17.16 -4.05 -2.15
CA ASN A 64 -17.70 -4.46 -3.45
C ASN A 64 -16.55 -4.73 -4.43
N ALA A 65 -16.89 -5.18 -5.65
CA ALA A 65 -15.92 -5.53 -6.67
C ALA A 65 -15.07 -4.34 -7.16
N ARG A 66 -15.47 -3.12 -6.85
CA ARG A 66 -14.74 -1.90 -7.23
C ARG A 66 -13.93 -1.30 -6.08
N SER A 67 -13.85 -1.99 -4.94
CA SER A 67 -13.13 -1.48 -3.77
C SER A 67 -11.64 -1.35 -4.05
N ASN A 68 -11.13 -0.13 -3.95
CA ASN A 68 -9.70 0.14 -4.09
C ASN A 68 -8.89 -0.50 -2.96
N LEU A 69 -9.44 -0.51 -1.75
CA LEU A 69 -8.77 -1.14 -0.61
C LEU A 69 -8.67 -2.65 -0.81
N SER A 70 -9.74 -3.30 -1.24
CA SER A 70 -9.72 -4.75 -1.50
C SER A 70 -8.71 -5.11 -2.57
N ARG A 71 -8.63 -4.32 -3.64
CA ARG A 71 -7.63 -4.50 -4.69
C ARG A 71 -6.22 -4.39 -4.15
N ALA A 72 -5.94 -3.34 -3.37
CA ALA A 72 -4.61 -3.12 -2.80
C ALA A 72 -4.23 -4.24 -1.83
N LEU A 73 -5.15 -4.69 -0.98
CA LEU A 73 -4.93 -5.82 -0.08
C LEU A 73 -4.61 -7.09 -0.84
N ALA A 74 -5.37 -7.41 -1.89
CA ALA A 74 -5.15 -8.61 -2.68
C ALA A 74 -3.76 -8.61 -3.32
N ASN A 75 -3.36 -7.49 -3.90
CA ASN A 75 -2.05 -7.36 -4.54
C ASN A 75 -0.91 -7.44 -3.53
N LEU A 76 -1.06 -6.83 -2.36
CA LEU A 76 -0.05 -6.90 -1.30
C LEU A 76 0.09 -8.31 -0.73
N CYS A 77 -1.02 -9.00 -0.50
CA CYS A 77 -0.99 -10.39 -0.02
C CYS A 77 -0.27 -11.30 -1.02
N TYR A 78 -0.58 -11.16 -2.30
CA TYR A 78 0.09 -11.92 -3.35
C TYR A 78 1.60 -11.65 -3.37
N SER A 79 2.00 -10.38 -3.32
CA SER A 79 3.41 -9.99 -3.34
C SER A 79 4.16 -10.50 -2.11
N TYR A 80 3.52 -10.48 -0.93
CA TYR A 80 4.12 -10.99 0.30
C TYR A 80 4.35 -12.49 0.21
N ILE A 81 3.38 -13.27 -0.25
CA ILE A 81 3.51 -14.72 -0.40
C ILE A 81 4.61 -15.06 -1.40
N ARG A 82 4.66 -14.35 -2.51
CA ARG A 82 5.69 -14.56 -3.53
C ARG A 82 7.09 -14.35 -2.98
N ARG A 83 7.33 -13.25 -2.26
CA ARG A 83 8.63 -12.97 -1.66
C ARG A 83 9.00 -13.99 -0.61
N TYR A 84 8.04 -14.43 0.19
CA TYR A 84 8.26 -15.46 1.18
C TYR A 84 8.75 -16.77 0.53
N ARG A 85 8.13 -17.17 -0.57
CA ARG A 85 8.54 -18.34 -1.34
C ARG A 85 9.93 -18.18 -1.94
N GLU A 86 10.24 -17.02 -2.48
CA GLU A 86 11.56 -16.71 -3.06
C GLU A 86 12.67 -16.78 -2.01
N GLN A 87 12.33 -16.55 -0.75
CA GLN A 87 13.26 -16.69 0.38
C GLN A 87 13.33 -18.11 0.94
N GLY A 88 12.67 -19.06 0.31
CA GLY A 88 12.68 -20.46 0.75
C GLY A 88 11.65 -20.76 1.83
N GLY A 89 10.63 -19.92 2.00
CA GLY A 89 9.63 -20.05 3.05
C GLY A 89 8.58 -21.12 2.83
N LEU A 90 8.26 -21.45 1.61
CA LEU A 90 7.26 -22.47 1.30
C LEU A 90 7.76 -23.44 0.27
#